data_00fa6232641722bed56149bc4595a91a
#
_entry.id   00fa6232641722bed56149bc4595a91a
#
_cell.length_a   1.000
_cell.length_b   1.000
_cell.length_c   1.000
_cell.angle_alpha   90.00
_cell.angle_beta   90.00
_cell.angle_gamma   90.00
#
_symmetry.space_group_name_H-M   'P 1'
#
loop_
_entity.id
_entity.type
_entity.pdbx_description
1 polymer ?
#
loop_
_entity_poly.entity_id
_entity_poly.type
_entity_poly.pdbx_seq_one_letter_code
_entity_poly.pdbx_strand_id
1 'polypeptide(L)'
;GFSSEALPAVVGLDAARQAGAPVVFDKSSRRKAGNVSEGAGGPAPWKGNLRGPTAAFSNKARKARNWIGGAREAGDPLLVEGTFRTGTQQHSCLEPHAAVARFDGDRLTVHVSTQAVFELAEKIAKRFALPHDKVRVIADHVGGGFGSKASLGMETIAAVELARAAKAPVRVMFDRHEELSVTGYRPATEVEIALLPASDGTLKALTFNAYADTGAATNSTLAALARLIYPAEAKELADFDVVSNLPPGAPFRGPGGPPMAFALEQAVDEAALRMKIDPIALRRRWDTNPNRRRLYDWASRLDVWKNRKTSSDQTGRYRRGVGVAS
;
A
#
# COMPACT_ATOMS: atom_id res chain seq x y z
N GLY A 1 -32.36 -5.13 -22.79
CA GLY A 1 -31.88 -5.60 -21.50
C GLY A 1 -30.49 -6.18 -21.65
N PHE A 2 -29.68 -6.07 -20.63
CA PHE A 2 -28.39 -6.74 -20.59
C PHE A 2 -28.59 -8.11 -19.93
N SER A 3 -27.98 -9.14 -20.49
CA SER A 3 -27.86 -10.45 -19.84
C SER A 3 -26.39 -10.63 -19.43
N SER A 4 -26.14 -11.12 -18.24
CA SER A 4 -24.80 -11.44 -17.75
C SER A 4 -24.80 -12.82 -17.11
N GLU A 5 -23.69 -13.52 -17.28
CA GLU A 5 -23.41 -14.77 -16.58
C GLU A 5 -22.37 -14.51 -15.51
N ALA A 6 -22.62 -14.97 -14.29
CA ALA A 6 -21.67 -14.85 -13.19
C ALA A 6 -20.54 -15.86 -13.37
N LEU A 7 -19.32 -15.40 -13.51
CA LEU A 7 -18.11 -16.23 -13.53
C LEU A 7 -17.62 -16.52 -12.10
N PRO A 8 -16.89 -17.62 -11.89
CA PRO A 8 -16.24 -17.88 -10.62
C PRO A 8 -15.35 -16.71 -10.22
N ALA A 9 -15.56 -16.18 -9.01
CA ALA A 9 -14.81 -15.06 -8.47
C ALA A 9 -13.88 -15.52 -7.34
N VAL A 10 -12.74 -14.82 -7.20
CA VAL A 10 -11.80 -15.03 -6.12
C VAL A 10 -11.56 -13.72 -5.40
N VAL A 11 -11.68 -13.72 -4.06
CA VAL A 11 -11.56 -12.54 -3.21
C VAL A 11 -10.64 -12.83 -2.03
N GLY A 12 -9.68 -11.95 -1.81
CA GLY A 12 -8.75 -12.00 -0.69
C GLY A 12 -7.44 -12.74 -0.99
N LEU A 13 -6.42 -12.40 -0.19
CA LEU A 13 -5.04 -12.88 -0.35
C LEU A 13 -4.93 -14.41 -0.39
N ASP A 14 -5.60 -15.08 0.54
CA ASP A 14 -5.44 -16.53 0.70
C ASP A 14 -6.14 -17.29 -0.45
N ALA A 15 -7.37 -16.91 -0.77
CA ALA A 15 -8.12 -17.53 -1.86
C ALA A 15 -7.43 -17.32 -3.23
N ALA A 16 -6.92 -16.14 -3.49
CA ALA A 16 -6.28 -15.82 -4.76
C ALA A 16 -4.93 -16.54 -4.98
N ARG A 17 -4.28 -16.96 -3.91
CA ARG A 17 -3.00 -17.72 -3.95
C ARG A 17 -3.17 -19.23 -3.94
N GLN A 18 -4.39 -19.75 -3.75
CA GLN A 18 -4.64 -21.18 -3.75
C GLN A 18 -4.35 -21.81 -5.12
N ALA A 19 -3.87 -23.05 -5.10
CA ALA A 19 -3.71 -23.82 -6.32
C ALA A 19 -5.08 -24.06 -6.96
N GLY A 20 -5.21 -23.78 -8.27
CA GLY A 20 -6.48 -23.92 -9.00
C GLY A 20 -7.46 -22.76 -8.82
N ALA A 21 -7.08 -21.68 -8.10
CA ALA A 21 -7.91 -20.48 -8.03
C ALA A 21 -8.24 -19.91 -9.42
N PRO A 22 -9.48 -19.46 -9.67
CA PRO A 22 -9.84 -18.79 -10.91
C PRO A 22 -8.88 -17.64 -11.22
N VAL A 23 -8.40 -17.54 -12.45
CA VAL A 23 -7.45 -16.51 -12.87
C VAL A 23 -8.21 -15.22 -13.18
N VAL A 24 -7.89 -14.14 -12.46
CA VAL A 24 -8.55 -12.83 -12.62
C VAL A 24 -8.20 -12.16 -13.95
N PHE A 25 -6.91 -12.23 -14.35
CA PHE A 25 -6.47 -11.68 -15.63
C PHE A 25 -6.06 -12.79 -16.60
N ASP A 26 -6.72 -12.85 -17.76
CA ASP A 26 -6.25 -13.64 -18.88
C ASP A 26 -5.01 -12.97 -19.49
N LYS A 27 -3.87 -13.59 -19.28
CA LYS A 27 -2.57 -13.10 -19.77
C LYS A 27 -2.41 -13.20 -21.29
N SER A 28 -3.22 -14.03 -21.94
CA SER A 28 -3.23 -14.16 -23.40
C SER A 28 -3.88 -12.94 -24.08
N SER A 29 -4.77 -12.24 -23.37
CA SER A 29 -5.51 -11.07 -23.86
C SER A 29 -4.84 -9.73 -23.57
N ARG A 30 -3.66 -9.70 -22.95
CA ARG A 30 -2.90 -8.49 -22.57
C ARG A 30 -2.73 -7.46 -23.67
N ARG A 31 -2.67 -7.87 -24.93
CA ARG A 31 -2.58 -6.95 -26.07
C ARG A 31 -3.88 -6.19 -26.35
N LYS A 32 -5.01 -6.62 -25.79
CA LYS A 32 -6.35 -6.04 -26.04
C LYS A 32 -6.89 -5.25 -24.84
N ALA A 33 -6.49 -5.56 -23.63
CA ALA A 33 -6.89 -4.83 -22.43
C ALA A 33 -5.91 -3.66 -22.20
N GLY A 34 -6.07 -2.58 -22.93
CA GLY A 34 -5.18 -1.41 -22.90
C GLY A 34 -5.19 -0.58 -21.62
N ASN A 35 -5.52 -1.13 -20.45
CA ASN A 35 -5.65 -0.37 -19.21
C ASN A 35 -5.23 -1.10 -17.93
N VAL A 36 -4.56 -2.23 -18.02
CA VAL A 36 -3.83 -2.68 -16.84
C VAL A 36 -2.57 -1.83 -16.80
N SER A 37 -2.57 -0.75 -16.03
CA SER A 37 -1.35 -0.01 -15.78
C SER A 37 -0.37 -0.98 -15.13
N GLU A 38 0.60 -1.44 -15.91
CA GLU A 38 1.79 -2.03 -15.33
C GLU A 38 2.39 -0.91 -14.49
N GLY A 39 2.16 -0.98 -13.17
CA GLY A 39 2.57 0.07 -12.26
C GLY A 39 4.08 0.30 -12.32
N ALA A 40 4.58 1.29 -11.62
CA ALA A 40 5.97 1.75 -11.61
C ALA A 40 7.05 0.67 -11.36
N GLY A 41 6.66 -0.58 -11.13
CA GLY A 41 7.52 -1.75 -10.93
C GLY A 41 8.00 -2.44 -12.22
N GLY A 42 7.55 -2.03 -13.41
CA GLY A 42 7.91 -2.68 -14.67
C GLY A 42 7.38 -4.12 -14.84
N PRO A 43 7.85 -4.85 -15.87
CA PRO A 43 7.43 -6.22 -16.11
C PRO A 43 7.88 -7.15 -14.98
N ALA A 44 6.98 -7.96 -14.48
CA ALA A 44 7.23 -8.96 -13.43
C ALA A 44 6.59 -10.30 -13.78
N PRO A 45 7.18 -11.43 -13.32
CA PRO A 45 6.65 -12.76 -13.60
C PRO A 45 5.28 -12.96 -12.93
N TRP A 46 4.47 -13.84 -13.54
CA TRP A 46 3.17 -14.23 -13.04
C TRP A 46 3.10 -15.71 -12.74
N LYS A 47 2.43 -16.06 -11.64
CA LYS A 47 2.05 -17.43 -11.30
C LYS A 47 0.61 -17.40 -10.78
N GLY A 48 -0.36 -17.82 -11.62
CA GLY A 48 -1.78 -17.66 -11.28
C GLY A 48 -2.14 -16.18 -11.07
N ASN A 49 -2.71 -15.86 -9.93
CA ASN A 49 -3.05 -14.49 -9.52
C ASN A 49 -1.90 -13.78 -8.79
N LEU A 50 -0.76 -14.39 -8.65
CA LEU A 50 0.43 -13.78 -8.04
C LEU A 50 1.32 -13.19 -9.12
N ARG A 51 1.66 -11.91 -8.98
CA ARG A 51 2.63 -11.18 -9.81
C ARG A 51 3.79 -10.72 -8.94
N GLY A 52 4.99 -11.08 -9.32
CA GLY A 52 6.17 -10.62 -8.58
C GLY A 52 7.37 -11.56 -8.67
N PRO A 53 8.51 -11.10 -8.10
CA PRO A 53 8.63 -9.83 -7.41
C PRO A 53 8.49 -8.63 -8.36
N THR A 54 7.68 -7.63 -7.95
CA THR A 54 7.46 -6.40 -8.72
C THR A 54 8.53 -5.35 -8.44
N ALA A 55 9.03 -5.36 -7.20
CA ALA A 55 10.20 -4.61 -6.78
C ALA A 55 11.06 -5.54 -5.94
N ALA A 56 12.32 -5.63 -6.28
CA ALA A 56 13.30 -6.43 -5.55
C ALA A 56 14.49 -5.54 -5.22
N PHE A 57 14.67 -5.25 -3.94
CA PHE A 57 15.77 -4.45 -3.43
C PHE A 57 16.70 -5.35 -2.63
N SER A 58 17.69 -5.92 -3.30
CA SER A 58 18.54 -6.91 -2.68
C SER A 58 19.99 -6.45 -2.69
N ASN A 59 20.64 -6.63 -1.56
CA ASN A 59 22.08 -6.56 -1.43
C ASN A 59 22.52 -7.90 -0.83
N LYS A 60 23.28 -8.69 -1.62
CA LYS A 60 23.73 -10.02 -1.22
C LYS A 60 22.57 -10.97 -0.81
N ALA A 61 21.46 -10.99 -1.57
CA ALA A 61 20.23 -11.72 -1.23
C ALA A 61 20.48 -13.20 -0.87
N ARG A 62 21.29 -13.92 -1.67
CA ARG A 62 21.66 -15.31 -1.38
C ARG A 62 22.35 -15.44 -0.02
N LYS A 63 23.21 -14.47 0.35
CA LYS A 63 23.89 -14.45 1.64
C LYS A 63 22.88 -14.23 2.79
N ALA A 64 21.90 -13.34 2.60
CA ALA A 64 20.84 -13.13 3.58
C ALA A 64 20.05 -14.41 3.82
N ARG A 65 19.57 -15.07 2.76
CA ARG A 65 18.85 -16.34 2.86
C ARG A 65 19.66 -17.43 3.56
N ASN A 66 20.94 -17.60 3.17
CA ASN A 66 21.81 -18.61 3.76
C ASN A 66 22.05 -18.35 5.25
N TRP A 67 22.27 -17.11 5.65
CA TRP A 67 22.47 -16.78 7.05
C TRP A 67 21.22 -16.98 7.91
N ILE A 68 20.06 -16.56 7.40
CA ILE A 68 18.78 -16.78 8.07
C ILE A 68 18.46 -18.28 8.13
N GLY A 69 18.68 -19.03 7.04
CA GLY A 69 18.48 -20.47 7.03
C GLY A 69 19.37 -21.19 8.02
N GLY A 70 20.66 -20.90 8.05
CA GLY A 70 21.59 -21.48 9.01
C GLY A 70 21.29 -21.12 10.46
N ALA A 71 20.86 -19.86 10.71
CA ALA A 71 20.42 -19.44 12.05
C ALA A 71 19.16 -20.19 12.50
N ARG A 72 18.22 -20.44 11.58
CA ARG A 72 17.00 -21.23 11.86
C ARG A 72 17.35 -22.68 12.20
N GLU A 73 18.19 -23.31 11.41
CA GLU A 73 18.65 -24.68 11.63
C GLU A 73 19.43 -24.84 12.96
N ALA A 74 20.22 -23.83 13.30
CA ALA A 74 20.97 -23.79 14.57
C ALA A 74 20.11 -23.40 15.79
N GLY A 75 18.85 -23.01 15.61
CA GLY A 75 18.03 -22.51 16.71
C GLY A 75 18.57 -21.22 17.33
N ASP A 76 19.15 -20.31 16.51
CA ASP A 76 19.74 -19.06 16.99
C ASP A 76 18.68 -18.21 17.75
N PRO A 77 18.88 -17.93 19.03
CA PRO A 77 17.89 -17.19 19.84
C PRO A 77 17.70 -15.73 19.38
N LEU A 78 18.62 -15.18 18.60
CA LEU A 78 18.51 -13.82 18.09
C LEU A 78 17.73 -13.75 16.76
N LEU A 79 17.51 -14.86 16.07
CA LEU A 79 16.72 -14.88 14.84
C LEU A 79 15.26 -14.54 15.17
N VAL A 80 14.77 -13.43 14.60
CA VAL A 80 13.35 -13.03 14.64
C VAL A 80 12.71 -13.39 13.32
N GLU A 81 11.62 -14.13 13.35
CA GLU A 81 10.80 -14.45 12.19
C GLU A 81 9.34 -14.21 12.53
N GLY A 82 8.58 -13.75 11.54
CA GLY A 82 7.15 -13.53 11.70
C GLY A 82 6.42 -13.26 10.41
N THR A 83 5.12 -13.50 10.45
CA THR A 83 4.18 -13.14 9.41
C THR A 83 3.18 -12.13 9.99
N PHE A 84 3.12 -10.96 9.37
CA PHE A 84 2.27 -9.86 9.83
C PHE A 84 1.21 -9.56 8.78
N ARG A 85 -0.05 -9.46 9.20
CA ARG A 85 -1.19 -9.22 8.31
C ARG A 85 -1.92 -7.93 8.69
N THR A 86 -2.30 -7.15 7.67
CA THR A 86 -3.22 -6.02 7.83
C THR A 86 -4.48 -6.25 7.00
N GLY A 87 -5.61 -5.76 7.50
CA GLY A 87 -6.86 -5.78 6.75
C GLY A 87 -6.94 -4.67 5.70
N THR A 88 -7.90 -4.79 4.82
CA THR A 88 -8.30 -3.75 3.87
C THR A 88 -8.80 -2.50 4.62
N GLN A 89 -8.43 -1.31 4.14
CA GLN A 89 -8.90 -0.03 4.69
C GLN A 89 -9.54 0.83 3.61
N GLN A 90 -10.79 1.25 3.85
CA GLN A 90 -11.51 2.18 2.99
C GLN A 90 -11.21 3.63 3.38
N HIS A 91 -11.14 4.52 2.39
CA HIS A 91 -10.89 5.95 2.60
C HIS A 91 -12.02 6.63 3.39
N SER A 92 -13.28 6.22 3.15
CA SER A 92 -14.47 6.66 3.88
C SER A 92 -14.57 8.19 4.03
N CYS A 93 -14.25 8.93 2.96
CA CYS A 93 -14.38 10.38 2.95
C CYS A 93 -15.82 10.78 3.27
N LEU A 94 -16.02 11.81 4.10
CA LEU A 94 -17.37 12.32 4.40
C LEU A 94 -18.05 12.83 3.13
N GLU A 95 -17.33 13.56 2.29
CA GLU A 95 -17.75 13.93 0.95
C GLU A 95 -17.47 12.76 -0.02
N PRO A 96 -18.51 12.14 -0.60
CA PRO A 96 -18.35 11.13 -1.64
C PRO A 96 -17.67 11.69 -2.90
N HIS A 97 -17.22 10.82 -3.80
CA HIS A 97 -16.78 11.24 -5.12
C HIS A 97 -17.94 11.85 -5.89
N ALA A 98 -17.72 13.04 -6.44
CA ALA A 98 -18.73 13.77 -7.19
C ALA A 98 -18.08 14.64 -8.26
N ALA A 99 -18.77 14.78 -9.39
CA ALA A 99 -18.39 15.68 -10.47
C ALA A 99 -19.61 16.33 -11.10
N VAL A 100 -19.47 17.58 -11.52
CA VAL A 100 -20.39 18.28 -12.41
C VAL A 100 -19.65 18.68 -13.66
N ALA A 101 -20.06 18.19 -14.82
CA ALA A 101 -19.48 18.51 -16.09
C ALA A 101 -20.42 19.35 -16.97
N ARG A 102 -19.87 20.34 -17.67
CA ARG A 102 -20.60 21.20 -18.60
C ARG A 102 -19.72 21.52 -19.81
N PHE A 103 -20.29 21.37 -20.98
CA PHE A 103 -19.73 21.90 -22.23
C PHE A 103 -20.31 23.28 -22.54
N ASP A 104 -19.45 24.19 -23.01
CA ASP A 104 -19.77 25.50 -23.53
C ASP A 104 -19.04 25.64 -24.88
N GLY A 105 -19.74 25.31 -25.95
CA GLY A 105 -19.13 25.10 -27.26
C GLY A 105 -18.11 23.92 -27.18
N ASP A 106 -16.86 24.23 -27.48
CA ASP A 106 -15.74 23.27 -27.44
C ASP A 106 -15.00 23.23 -26.10
N ARG A 107 -15.43 24.04 -25.14
CA ARG A 107 -14.83 24.11 -23.80
C ARG A 107 -15.56 23.22 -22.79
N LEU A 108 -14.79 22.43 -22.05
CA LEU A 108 -15.28 21.60 -20.95
C LEU A 108 -14.89 22.22 -19.60
N THR A 109 -15.88 22.46 -18.76
CA THR A 109 -15.66 22.79 -17.34
C THR A 109 -16.15 21.65 -16.47
N VAL A 110 -15.29 21.19 -15.54
CA VAL A 110 -15.61 20.13 -14.59
C VAL A 110 -15.37 20.64 -13.17
N HIS A 111 -16.45 20.73 -12.38
CA HIS A 111 -16.36 20.91 -10.93
C HIS A 111 -16.31 19.53 -10.29
N VAL A 112 -15.26 19.24 -9.53
CA VAL A 112 -15.02 17.88 -9.03
C VAL A 112 -14.28 17.90 -7.71
N SER A 113 -14.61 16.96 -6.82
CA SER A 113 -13.82 16.74 -5.62
C SER A 113 -12.56 15.94 -5.98
N THR A 114 -11.42 16.63 -6.08
CA THR A 114 -10.13 16.03 -6.46
C THR A 114 -8.95 16.58 -5.67
N GLN A 115 -7.94 15.74 -5.48
CA GLN A 115 -6.64 16.11 -4.86
C GLN A 115 -5.60 16.55 -5.90
N ALA A 116 -5.89 16.42 -7.21
CA ALA A 116 -4.91 16.57 -8.28
C ALA A 116 -5.50 17.33 -9.49
N VAL A 117 -5.82 18.61 -9.31
CA VAL A 117 -6.54 19.44 -10.30
C VAL A 117 -5.85 19.44 -11.67
N PHE A 118 -4.54 19.70 -11.71
CA PHE A 118 -3.79 19.80 -12.96
C PHE A 118 -3.67 18.44 -13.67
N GLU A 119 -3.28 17.40 -12.94
CA GLU A 119 -3.16 16.06 -13.50
C GLU A 119 -4.51 15.50 -13.98
N LEU A 120 -5.58 15.86 -13.28
CA LEU A 120 -6.93 15.49 -13.68
C LEU A 120 -7.35 16.16 -14.98
N ALA A 121 -7.01 17.44 -15.17
CA ALA A 121 -7.26 18.15 -16.43
C ALA A 121 -6.55 17.48 -17.61
N GLU A 122 -5.29 17.09 -17.43
CA GLU A 122 -4.53 16.36 -18.46
C GLU A 122 -5.16 14.99 -18.79
N LYS A 123 -5.56 14.24 -17.76
CA LYS A 123 -6.20 12.93 -17.93
C LYS A 123 -7.56 13.03 -18.62
N ILE A 124 -8.35 14.05 -18.29
CA ILE A 124 -9.63 14.34 -18.99
C ILE A 124 -9.36 14.69 -20.43
N ALA A 125 -8.45 15.63 -20.71
CA ALA A 125 -8.10 16.02 -22.07
C ALA A 125 -7.69 14.81 -22.92
N LYS A 126 -6.80 13.98 -22.40
CA LYS A 126 -6.34 12.75 -23.07
C LYS A 126 -7.47 11.74 -23.27
N ARG A 127 -8.29 11.49 -22.24
CA ARG A 127 -9.36 10.47 -22.26
C ARG A 127 -10.45 10.81 -23.29
N PHE A 128 -10.77 12.09 -23.41
CA PHE A 128 -11.87 12.57 -24.26
C PHE A 128 -11.41 13.21 -25.58
N ALA A 129 -10.11 13.09 -25.89
CA ALA A 129 -9.48 13.68 -27.08
C ALA A 129 -9.78 15.18 -27.25
N LEU A 130 -9.68 15.93 -26.13
CA LEU A 130 -9.85 17.39 -26.12
C LEU A 130 -8.48 18.09 -26.06
N PRO A 131 -8.33 19.28 -26.66
CA PRO A 131 -7.18 20.13 -26.40
C PRO A 131 -7.09 20.48 -24.92
N HIS A 132 -5.89 20.47 -24.35
CA HIS A 132 -5.70 20.70 -22.90
C HIS A 132 -6.21 22.08 -22.45
N ASP A 133 -6.02 23.12 -23.28
CA ASP A 133 -6.49 24.48 -23.04
C ASP A 133 -8.03 24.64 -23.09
N LYS A 134 -8.74 23.62 -23.56
CA LYS A 134 -10.20 23.57 -23.58
C LYS A 134 -10.80 22.84 -22.35
N VAL A 135 -9.97 22.30 -21.47
CA VAL A 135 -10.43 21.60 -20.27
C VAL A 135 -10.10 22.42 -19.02
N ARG A 136 -11.12 22.80 -18.29
CA ARG A 136 -11.01 23.51 -17.01
C ARG A 136 -11.53 22.61 -15.87
N VAL A 137 -10.67 22.33 -14.90
CA VAL A 137 -11.02 21.60 -13.67
C VAL A 137 -11.06 22.58 -12.50
N ILE A 138 -12.11 22.51 -11.70
CA ILE A 138 -12.34 23.38 -10.54
C ILE A 138 -12.60 22.48 -9.31
N ALA A 139 -11.84 22.71 -8.23
CA ALA A 139 -11.97 22.00 -6.95
C ALA A 139 -11.79 22.99 -5.80
N ASP A 140 -12.73 23.92 -5.64
CA ASP A 140 -12.66 24.96 -4.62
C ASP A 140 -12.82 24.40 -3.20
N HIS A 141 -13.58 23.32 -3.05
CA HIS A 141 -13.83 22.66 -1.78
C HIS A 141 -13.70 21.14 -1.93
N VAL A 142 -12.94 20.51 -1.03
CA VAL A 142 -12.73 19.06 -1.00
C VAL A 142 -12.95 18.54 0.42
N GLY A 143 -13.99 17.74 0.61
CA GLY A 143 -14.39 17.16 1.90
C GLY A 143 -13.70 15.84 2.24
N GLY A 144 -12.39 15.76 1.99
CA GLY A 144 -11.55 14.58 2.20
C GLY A 144 -11.26 13.83 0.92
N GLY A 145 -10.09 13.20 0.85
CA GLY A 145 -9.66 12.38 -0.29
C GLY A 145 -8.75 11.25 0.15
N PHE A 146 -7.77 11.53 1.01
CA PHE A 146 -6.83 10.56 1.59
C PHE A 146 -6.11 9.68 0.56
N GLY A 147 -6.10 10.10 -0.72
CA GLY A 147 -5.51 9.39 -1.85
C GLY A 147 -6.52 8.85 -2.87
N SER A 148 -7.78 8.61 -2.50
CA SER A 148 -8.79 8.06 -3.43
C SER A 148 -9.15 9.02 -4.57
N LYS A 149 -9.07 10.33 -4.30
CA LYS A 149 -9.43 11.40 -5.24
C LYS A 149 -8.22 11.96 -6.02
N ALA A 150 -7.14 11.18 -6.14
CA ALA A 150 -5.93 11.59 -6.86
C ALA A 150 -5.90 11.16 -8.34
N SER A 151 -6.94 10.50 -8.82
CA SER A 151 -7.02 9.98 -10.18
C SER A 151 -8.33 10.37 -10.87
N LEU A 152 -8.41 10.17 -12.18
CA LEU A 152 -9.65 10.31 -12.93
C LEU A 152 -10.64 9.20 -12.52
N GLY A 153 -11.66 9.56 -11.77
CA GLY A 153 -12.68 8.65 -11.26
C GLY A 153 -13.79 8.35 -12.26
N MET A 154 -14.55 7.28 -11.98
CA MET A 154 -15.68 6.86 -12.81
C MET A 154 -16.82 7.90 -12.82
N GLU A 155 -17.06 8.59 -11.69
CA GLU A 155 -18.03 9.67 -11.56
C GLU A 155 -17.72 10.83 -12.51
N THR A 156 -16.45 11.18 -12.63
CA THR A 156 -15.99 12.24 -13.56
C THR A 156 -16.13 11.80 -15.01
N ILE A 157 -15.75 10.55 -15.33
CA ILE A 157 -15.91 9.99 -16.68
C ILE A 157 -17.39 10.00 -17.07
N ALA A 158 -18.26 9.50 -16.20
CA ALA A 158 -19.70 9.44 -16.45
C ALA A 158 -20.31 10.85 -16.59
N ALA A 159 -19.94 11.79 -15.73
CA ALA A 159 -20.42 13.17 -15.82
C ALA A 159 -20.07 13.82 -17.16
N VAL A 160 -18.85 13.65 -17.66
CA VAL A 160 -18.40 14.22 -18.93
C VAL A 160 -19.10 13.56 -20.12
N GLU A 161 -19.20 12.21 -20.16
CA GLU A 161 -19.89 11.50 -21.24
C GLU A 161 -21.38 11.87 -21.30
N LEU A 162 -22.05 11.88 -20.15
CA LEU A 162 -23.46 12.22 -20.07
C LEU A 162 -23.73 13.70 -20.41
N ALA A 163 -22.84 14.61 -19.99
CA ALA A 163 -22.97 16.03 -20.35
C ALA A 163 -22.80 16.25 -21.87
N ARG A 164 -21.91 15.50 -22.51
CA ARG A 164 -21.73 15.53 -23.98
C ARG A 164 -22.98 15.01 -24.69
N ALA A 165 -23.52 13.89 -24.25
CA ALA A 165 -24.71 13.26 -24.84
C ALA A 165 -25.98 14.10 -24.64
N ALA A 166 -26.19 14.61 -23.43
CA ALA A 166 -27.36 15.42 -23.08
C ALA A 166 -27.30 16.86 -23.61
N LYS A 167 -26.13 17.35 -24.02
CA LYS A 167 -25.88 18.77 -24.35
C LYS A 167 -26.34 19.72 -23.22
N ALA A 168 -26.17 19.30 -21.98
CA ALA A 168 -26.58 20.00 -20.78
C ALA A 168 -25.59 19.70 -19.63
N PRO A 169 -25.54 20.55 -18.58
CA PRO A 169 -24.76 20.22 -17.39
C PRO A 169 -25.27 18.94 -16.73
N VAL A 170 -24.35 18.05 -16.35
CA VAL A 170 -24.68 16.80 -15.66
C VAL A 170 -23.87 16.69 -14.38
N ARG A 171 -24.55 16.33 -13.29
CA ARG A 171 -23.95 15.96 -12.00
C ARG A 171 -24.02 14.46 -11.81
N VAL A 172 -22.88 13.85 -11.46
CA VAL A 172 -22.78 12.47 -10.99
C VAL A 172 -22.16 12.53 -9.58
N MET A 173 -22.77 11.85 -8.64
CA MET A 173 -22.29 11.74 -7.27
C MET A 173 -22.56 10.32 -6.79
N PHE A 174 -21.53 9.69 -6.21
CA PHE A 174 -21.68 8.37 -5.62
C PHE A 174 -22.49 8.43 -4.32
N ASP A 175 -23.29 7.40 -4.09
CA ASP A 175 -23.80 7.13 -2.77
C ASP A 175 -22.75 6.46 -1.88
N ARG A 176 -23.07 6.14 -0.64
CA ARG A 176 -22.11 5.53 0.28
C ARG A 176 -21.77 4.08 -0.10
N HIS A 177 -22.69 3.36 -0.70
CA HIS A 177 -22.44 2.00 -1.18
C HIS A 177 -21.46 2.01 -2.37
N GLU A 178 -21.70 2.89 -3.32
CA GLU A 178 -20.79 3.07 -4.48
C GLU A 178 -19.41 3.56 -4.02
N GLU A 179 -19.36 4.50 -3.07
CA GLU A 179 -18.11 5.00 -2.49
C GLU A 179 -17.26 3.87 -1.87
N LEU A 180 -17.88 2.93 -1.18
CA LEU A 180 -17.19 1.80 -0.57
C LEU A 180 -16.88 0.65 -1.55
N SER A 181 -17.57 0.62 -2.71
CA SER A 181 -17.48 -0.50 -3.66
C SER A 181 -16.55 -0.23 -4.83
N VAL A 182 -16.40 1.04 -5.30
CA VAL A 182 -15.70 1.31 -6.58
C VAL A 182 -14.55 2.31 -6.49
N THR A 183 -14.38 3.05 -5.38
CA THR A 183 -13.37 4.12 -5.29
C THR A 183 -11.97 3.62 -4.91
N GLY A 184 -11.81 2.32 -4.70
CA GLY A 184 -10.56 1.70 -4.29
C GLY A 184 -10.36 1.71 -2.77
N TYR A 185 -9.22 1.16 -2.34
CA TYR A 185 -8.94 0.91 -0.92
C TYR A 185 -7.43 0.71 -0.73
N ARG A 186 -6.95 0.83 0.53
CA ARG A 186 -5.63 0.30 0.90
C ARG A 186 -5.71 -1.22 0.88
N PRO A 187 -4.87 -1.90 0.10
CA PRO A 187 -4.81 -3.36 0.05
C PRO A 187 -4.60 -4.00 1.43
N ALA A 188 -5.28 -5.12 1.67
CA ALA A 188 -4.86 -6.05 2.71
C ALA A 188 -3.46 -6.56 2.38
N THR A 189 -2.62 -6.74 3.39
CA THR A 189 -1.25 -7.18 3.19
C THR A 189 -0.88 -8.34 4.09
N GLU A 190 0.06 -9.15 3.61
CA GLU A 190 0.80 -10.13 4.38
C GLU A 190 2.28 -9.88 4.17
N VAL A 191 3.04 -9.79 5.25
CA VAL A 191 4.47 -9.59 5.21
C VAL A 191 5.15 -10.73 5.94
N GLU A 192 5.99 -11.47 5.23
CA GLU A 192 6.91 -12.45 5.80
C GLU A 192 8.24 -11.76 6.02
N ILE A 193 8.70 -11.69 7.27
CA ILE A 193 9.92 -11.00 7.66
C ILE A 193 10.82 -11.91 8.49
N ALA A 194 12.14 -11.81 8.25
CA ALA A 194 13.14 -12.35 9.13
C ALA A 194 14.26 -11.34 9.37
N LEU A 195 14.62 -11.13 10.61
CA LEU A 195 15.74 -10.31 11.08
C LEU A 195 16.74 -11.18 11.80
N LEU A 196 18.02 -11.07 11.43
CA LEU A 196 19.10 -11.72 12.15
C LEU A 196 20.09 -10.65 12.63
N PRO A 197 20.01 -10.24 13.90
CA PRO A 197 21.06 -9.44 14.53
C PRO A 197 22.37 -10.20 14.63
N ALA A 198 23.49 -9.50 14.62
CA ALA A 198 24.79 -10.07 14.97
C ALA A 198 25.08 -9.88 16.48
N SER A 199 26.02 -10.64 17.01
CA SER A 199 26.44 -10.55 18.44
C SER A 199 27.00 -9.18 18.81
N ASP A 200 27.56 -8.45 17.85
CA ASP A 200 28.05 -7.07 18.04
C ASP A 200 26.90 -6.04 18.06
N GLY A 201 25.67 -6.48 17.86
CA GLY A 201 24.47 -5.66 17.86
C GLY A 201 24.18 -4.94 16.52
N THR A 202 24.86 -5.27 15.44
CA THR A 202 24.51 -4.80 14.09
C THR A 202 23.42 -5.68 13.49
N LEU A 203 22.75 -5.20 12.43
CA LEU A 203 21.78 -6.00 11.67
C LEU A 203 22.52 -6.77 10.56
N LYS A 204 22.71 -8.06 10.78
CA LYS A 204 23.45 -8.96 9.87
C LYS A 204 22.65 -9.30 8.63
N ALA A 205 21.39 -9.71 8.79
CA ALA A 205 20.53 -10.09 7.67
C ALA A 205 19.08 -9.62 7.88
N LEU A 206 18.43 -9.31 6.75
CA LEU A 206 17.01 -8.96 6.68
C LEU A 206 16.41 -9.58 5.42
N THR A 207 15.32 -10.33 5.58
CA THR A 207 14.41 -10.67 4.48
C THR A 207 13.03 -10.07 4.76
N PHE A 208 12.36 -9.58 3.68
CA PHE A 208 11.07 -8.93 3.77
C PHE A 208 10.29 -9.18 2.47
N ASN A 209 9.35 -10.10 2.51
CA ASN A 209 8.49 -10.43 1.38
C ASN A 209 7.07 -9.92 1.68
N ALA A 210 6.61 -8.98 0.89
CA ALA A 210 5.31 -8.34 1.07
C ALA A 210 4.33 -8.74 -0.05
N TYR A 211 3.20 -9.26 0.33
CA TYR A 211 2.08 -9.63 -0.53
C TYR A 211 0.92 -8.66 -0.26
N ALA A 212 0.38 -8.05 -1.31
CA ALA A 212 -0.75 -7.13 -1.19
C ALA A 212 -1.90 -7.55 -2.10
N ASP A 213 -3.13 -7.62 -1.56
CA ASP A 213 -4.35 -7.83 -2.35
C ASP A 213 -4.71 -6.56 -3.10
N THR A 214 -4.16 -6.43 -4.30
CA THR A 214 -4.31 -5.23 -5.12
C THR A 214 -5.64 -5.15 -5.87
N GLY A 215 -6.51 -6.15 -5.67
CA GLY A 215 -7.76 -6.25 -6.43
C GLY A 215 -7.51 -6.45 -7.92
N ALA A 216 -8.36 -5.90 -8.76
CA ALA A 216 -8.21 -5.93 -10.22
C ALA A 216 -7.16 -4.91 -10.71
N ALA A 217 -6.03 -4.80 -10.00
CA ALA A 217 -4.93 -3.88 -10.31
C ALA A 217 -3.57 -4.48 -9.94
N THR A 218 -2.52 -3.75 -10.22
CA THR A 218 -1.14 -4.10 -9.84
C THR A 218 -0.45 -2.85 -9.29
N ASN A 219 0.57 -3.02 -8.49
CA ASN A 219 1.45 -1.96 -7.97
C ASN A 219 1.40 -1.76 -6.45
N SER A 220 1.85 -2.77 -5.72
CA SER A 220 2.15 -2.63 -4.28
C SER A 220 3.58 -2.13 -4.05
N THR A 221 3.80 -1.38 -2.99
CA THR A 221 5.10 -0.81 -2.64
C THR A 221 5.30 -0.80 -1.12
N LEU A 222 5.66 -1.93 -0.53
CA LEU A 222 6.02 -2.05 0.88
C LEU A 222 7.53 -2.24 1.05
N ALA A 223 8.10 -3.22 0.35
CA ALA A 223 9.53 -3.54 0.41
C ALA A 223 10.41 -2.37 -0.04
N ALA A 224 9.95 -1.58 -1.01
CA ALA A 224 10.61 -0.38 -1.47
C ALA A 224 10.82 0.65 -0.33
N LEU A 225 9.87 0.74 0.60
CA LEU A 225 9.95 1.65 1.75
C LEU A 225 10.81 1.05 2.87
N ALA A 226 10.68 -0.24 3.15
CA ALA A 226 11.52 -0.95 4.14
C ALA A 226 13.01 -0.80 3.85
N ARG A 227 13.39 -0.68 2.58
CA ARG A 227 14.78 -0.44 2.15
C ARG A 227 15.41 0.78 2.80
N LEU A 228 14.62 1.81 3.10
CA LEU A 228 15.08 3.15 3.47
C LEU A 228 15.38 3.30 4.96
N ILE A 229 15.02 2.31 5.80
CA ILE A 229 15.03 2.52 7.27
C ILE A 229 16.26 1.87 7.91
N TYR A 230 16.37 0.55 7.89
CA TYR A 230 17.44 -0.14 8.59
C TYR A 230 18.42 -0.80 7.61
N PRO A 231 19.68 -0.34 7.51
CA PRO A 231 20.69 -1.01 6.72
C PRO A 231 21.07 -2.35 7.37
N ALA A 232 21.09 -3.40 6.57
CA ALA A 232 21.63 -4.70 6.94
C ALA A 232 22.82 -5.05 6.04
N GLU A 233 23.76 -5.86 6.54
CA GLU A 233 24.91 -6.31 5.75
C GLU A 233 24.47 -7.11 4.51
N ALA A 234 23.44 -7.94 4.68
CA ALA A 234 22.80 -8.66 3.59
C ALA A 234 21.29 -8.55 3.69
N LYS A 235 20.61 -8.24 2.59
CA LYS A 235 19.16 -8.12 2.56
C LYS A 235 18.51 -8.56 1.27
N GLU A 236 17.29 -9.07 1.39
CA GLU A 236 16.39 -9.40 0.31
C GLU A 236 15.00 -8.85 0.64
N LEU A 237 14.56 -7.91 -0.16
CA LEU A 237 13.25 -7.24 0.02
C LEU A 237 12.48 -7.39 -1.28
N ALA A 238 11.26 -7.89 -1.23
CA ALA A 238 10.45 -8.15 -2.43
C ALA A 238 8.97 -7.80 -2.21
N ASP A 239 8.39 -7.12 -3.19
CA ASP A 239 6.96 -6.85 -3.29
C ASP A 239 6.29 -7.81 -4.27
N PHE A 240 5.09 -8.27 -3.93
CA PHE A 240 4.24 -9.13 -4.74
C PHE A 240 2.81 -8.58 -4.77
N ASP A 241 2.24 -8.46 -5.96
CA ASP A 241 0.81 -8.20 -6.13
C ASP A 241 0.04 -9.51 -6.13
N VAL A 242 -1.00 -9.58 -5.33
CA VAL A 242 -2.00 -10.64 -5.38
C VAL A 242 -3.25 -10.05 -6.00
N VAL A 243 -3.62 -10.53 -7.19
CA VAL A 243 -4.76 -10.02 -7.93
C VAL A 243 -6.02 -10.78 -7.56
N SER A 244 -7.10 -10.05 -7.30
CA SER A 244 -8.41 -10.61 -6.92
C SER A 244 -9.55 -9.91 -7.66
N ASN A 245 -10.78 -10.39 -7.50
CA ASN A 245 -11.97 -9.75 -8.08
C ASN A 245 -12.51 -8.59 -7.24
N LEU A 246 -11.71 -8.08 -6.30
CA LEU A 246 -12.01 -6.80 -5.66
C LEU A 246 -11.79 -5.63 -6.64
N PRO A 247 -12.39 -4.46 -6.38
CA PRO A 247 -12.06 -3.23 -7.09
C PRO A 247 -10.55 -2.96 -7.09
N PRO A 248 -10.03 -2.15 -8.00
CA PRO A 248 -8.62 -1.77 -7.98
C PRO A 248 -8.22 -1.11 -6.66
N GLY A 249 -7.12 -1.55 -6.07
CA GLY A 249 -6.51 -0.85 -4.94
C GLY A 249 -6.17 0.59 -5.32
N ALA A 250 -6.28 1.51 -4.37
CA ALA A 250 -5.97 2.93 -4.56
C ALA A 250 -4.98 3.43 -3.49
N PRO A 251 -4.25 4.51 -3.78
CA PRO A 251 -3.42 5.15 -2.77
C PRO A 251 -4.26 5.53 -1.55
N PHE A 252 -3.78 5.17 -0.37
CA PHE A 252 -4.35 5.61 0.90
C PHE A 252 -3.24 6.22 1.75
N ARG A 253 -3.42 7.41 2.27
CA ARG A 253 -2.51 8.23 3.11
C ARG A 253 -1.27 7.48 3.61
N GLY A 254 -0.11 7.77 3.00
CA GLY A 254 1.12 6.99 3.16
C GLY A 254 1.06 5.60 2.50
N PRO A 255 0.91 5.51 1.15
CA PRO A 255 0.83 4.22 0.46
C PRO A 255 1.99 3.30 0.83
N GLY A 256 1.68 2.06 1.25
CA GLY A 256 2.66 1.06 1.69
C GLY A 256 3.30 1.32 3.06
N GLY A 257 3.36 2.57 3.52
CA GLY A 257 4.06 2.95 4.77
C GLY A 257 3.51 2.27 6.02
N PRO A 258 2.24 2.46 6.40
CA PRO A 258 1.70 1.84 7.61
C PRO A 258 1.78 0.31 7.65
N PRO A 259 1.43 -0.45 6.60
CA PRO A 259 1.60 -1.90 6.60
C PRO A 259 3.07 -2.34 6.70
N MET A 260 3.96 -1.64 6.00
CA MET A 260 5.40 -1.89 6.08
C MET A 260 5.93 -1.64 7.49
N ALA A 261 5.61 -0.48 8.06
CA ALA A 261 6.05 -0.13 9.41
C ALA A 261 5.47 -1.09 10.46
N PHE A 262 4.20 -1.49 10.32
CA PHE A 262 3.59 -2.48 11.21
C PHE A 262 4.41 -3.78 11.28
N ALA A 263 4.81 -4.32 10.15
CA ALA A 263 5.59 -5.56 10.14
C ALA A 263 7.04 -5.36 10.58
N LEU A 264 7.72 -4.34 10.02
CA LEU A 264 9.13 -4.10 10.27
C LEU A 264 9.39 -3.71 11.72
N GLU A 265 8.60 -2.79 12.26
CA GLU A 265 8.82 -2.24 13.59
C GLU A 265 8.48 -3.22 14.71
N GLN A 266 7.50 -4.11 14.51
CA GLN A 266 7.26 -5.20 15.45
C GLN A 266 8.39 -6.23 15.46
N ALA A 267 8.95 -6.56 14.31
CA ALA A 267 10.12 -7.43 14.23
C ALA A 267 11.35 -6.78 14.89
N VAL A 268 11.50 -5.45 14.78
CA VAL A 268 12.56 -4.71 15.48
C VAL A 268 12.34 -4.70 17.01
N ASP A 269 11.11 -4.57 17.46
CA ASP A 269 10.79 -4.66 18.90
C ASP A 269 11.08 -6.07 19.45
N GLU A 270 10.74 -7.11 18.71
CA GLU A 270 11.08 -8.49 19.09
C GLU A 270 12.59 -8.71 19.12
N ALA A 271 13.33 -8.16 18.15
CA ALA A 271 14.79 -8.20 18.18
C ALA A 271 15.36 -7.49 19.41
N ALA A 272 14.82 -6.33 19.75
CA ALA A 272 15.21 -5.57 20.95
C ALA A 272 14.99 -6.40 22.24
N LEU A 273 13.86 -7.08 22.32
CA LEU A 273 13.52 -7.97 23.46
C LEU A 273 14.52 -9.13 23.56
N ARG A 274 14.81 -9.84 22.47
CA ARG A 274 15.75 -10.97 22.44
C ARG A 274 17.18 -10.55 22.76
N MET A 275 17.57 -9.38 22.27
CA MET A 275 18.89 -8.80 22.56
C MET A 275 18.98 -8.14 23.95
N LYS A 276 17.86 -8.01 24.68
CA LYS A 276 17.75 -7.28 25.95
C LYS A 276 18.24 -5.82 25.85
N ILE A 277 17.94 -5.18 24.75
CA ILE A 277 18.25 -3.78 24.45
C ILE A 277 16.94 -2.97 24.46
N ASP A 278 16.99 -1.72 24.94
CA ASP A 278 15.86 -0.81 24.84
C ASP A 278 15.45 -0.61 23.36
N PRO A 279 14.16 -0.69 22.99
CA PRO A 279 13.71 -0.59 21.61
C PRO A 279 14.12 0.70 20.89
N ILE A 280 14.15 1.84 21.60
CA ILE A 280 14.66 3.09 21.03
C ILE A 280 16.18 3.03 20.82
N ALA A 281 16.92 2.46 21.78
CA ALA A 281 18.35 2.31 21.68
C ALA A 281 18.76 1.41 20.52
N LEU A 282 18.01 0.32 20.25
CA LEU A 282 18.25 -0.55 19.10
C LEU A 282 18.01 0.19 17.78
N ARG A 283 16.90 0.91 17.64
CA ARG A 283 16.60 1.74 16.46
C ARG A 283 17.69 2.77 16.21
N ARG A 284 18.09 3.46 17.24
CA ARG A 284 19.19 4.44 17.17
C ARG A 284 20.51 3.81 16.71
N ARG A 285 20.77 2.56 17.10
CA ARG A 285 21.96 1.81 16.67
C ARG A 285 21.90 1.44 15.19
N TRP A 286 20.74 0.93 14.73
CA TRP A 286 20.59 0.44 13.38
C TRP A 286 20.34 1.55 12.36
N ASP A 287 19.70 2.64 12.76
CA ASP A 287 19.37 3.74 11.85
C ASP A 287 20.55 4.67 11.62
N THR A 288 20.92 4.88 10.35
CA THR A 288 22.01 5.77 9.95
C THR A 288 21.56 7.21 9.69
N ASN A 289 20.25 7.47 9.64
CA ASN A 289 19.72 8.81 9.39
C ASN A 289 19.92 9.73 10.60
N PRO A 290 20.71 10.83 10.48
CA PRO A 290 21.03 11.69 11.61
C PRO A 290 19.80 12.40 12.22
N ASN A 291 18.79 12.70 11.39
CA ASN A 291 17.59 13.37 11.89
C ASN A 291 16.72 12.41 12.71
N ARG A 292 16.51 11.16 12.23
CA ARG A 292 15.80 10.15 13.01
C ARG A 292 16.55 9.82 14.30
N ARG A 293 17.87 9.74 14.29
CA ARG A 293 18.68 9.55 15.52
C ARG A 293 18.44 10.64 16.55
N ARG A 294 18.30 11.89 16.15
CA ARG A 294 17.93 13.01 17.06
C ARG A 294 16.52 12.81 17.63
N LEU A 295 15.57 12.32 16.82
CA LEU A 295 14.23 12.02 17.30
C LEU A 295 14.23 10.87 18.31
N TYR A 296 15.03 9.83 18.11
CA TYR A 296 15.22 8.76 19.09
C TYR A 296 15.82 9.28 20.39
N ASP A 297 16.84 10.13 20.32
CA ASP A 297 17.45 10.78 21.50
C ASP A 297 16.44 11.66 22.26
N TRP A 298 15.53 12.31 21.56
CA TRP A 298 14.43 13.06 22.18
C TRP A 298 13.39 12.12 22.80
N ALA A 299 12.90 11.13 22.04
CA ALA A 299 11.88 10.20 22.49
C ALA A 299 12.29 9.39 23.72
N SER A 300 13.57 9.00 23.81
CA SER A 300 14.11 8.25 24.96
C SER A 300 14.06 9.02 26.27
N ARG A 301 13.95 10.35 26.22
CA ARG A 301 13.89 11.24 27.39
C ARG A 301 12.47 11.55 27.87
N LEU A 302 11.45 11.21 27.08
CA LEU A 302 10.06 11.44 27.44
C LEU A 302 9.65 10.60 28.65
N ASP A 303 8.89 11.20 29.57
CA ASP A 303 8.43 10.51 30.77
C ASP A 303 7.51 9.33 30.45
N VAL A 304 6.71 9.42 29.38
CA VAL A 304 5.88 8.30 28.91
C VAL A 304 6.73 7.09 28.51
N TRP A 305 7.92 7.32 27.96
CA TRP A 305 8.85 6.23 27.62
C TRP A 305 9.57 5.68 28.84
N LYS A 306 10.12 6.56 29.69
CA LYS A 306 10.86 6.18 30.91
C LYS A 306 10.00 5.41 31.90
N ASN A 307 8.73 5.82 32.07
CA ASN A 307 7.82 5.27 33.06
C ASN A 307 6.92 4.17 32.50
N ARG A 308 7.18 3.69 31.26
CA ARG A 308 6.38 2.61 30.66
C ARG A 308 6.54 1.32 31.47
N LYS A 309 5.44 0.61 31.61
CA LYS A 309 5.43 -0.71 32.25
C LYS A 309 5.57 -1.80 31.20
N THR A 310 6.26 -2.88 31.54
CA THR A 310 6.28 -4.08 30.70
C THR A 310 4.91 -4.78 30.76
N SER A 311 4.60 -5.58 29.75
CA SER A 311 3.30 -6.29 29.67
C SER A 311 3.12 -7.26 30.84
N SER A 312 4.21 -7.89 31.34
CA SER A 312 4.23 -8.82 32.43
C SER A 312 3.90 -8.17 33.77
N ASP A 313 4.21 -6.90 33.95
CA ASP A 313 4.07 -6.18 35.23
C ASP A 313 2.67 -5.61 35.44
N GLN A 314 1.76 -5.86 34.51
CA GLN A 314 0.41 -5.31 34.54
C GLN A 314 -0.62 -6.40 34.85
N THR A 315 -1.45 -6.12 35.83
CA THR A 315 -2.59 -6.96 36.22
C THR A 315 -3.91 -6.22 36.01
N GLY A 316 -5.02 -6.94 35.96
CA GLY A 316 -6.35 -6.37 35.80
C GLY A 316 -6.84 -6.34 34.32
N ARG A 317 -8.03 -5.77 34.14
CA ARG A 317 -8.74 -5.75 32.85
C ARG A 317 -8.09 -4.82 31.81
N TYR A 318 -7.51 -3.72 32.25
CA TYR A 318 -6.92 -2.71 31.37
C TYR A 318 -5.40 -2.85 31.34
N ARG A 319 -4.86 -2.86 30.13
CA ARG A 319 -3.41 -2.87 29.88
C ARG A 319 -3.04 -1.60 29.11
N ARG A 320 -1.88 -1.05 29.41
CA ARG A 320 -1.33 0.13 28.72
C ARG A 320 -0.01 -0.25 28.07
N GLY A 321 0.15 0.08 26.80
CA GLY A 321 1.38 -0.09 26.05
C GLY A 321 1.92 1.24 25.54
N VAL A 322 3.24 1.35 25.46
CA VAL A 322 3.93 2.45 24.81
C VAL A 322 4.85 1.84 23.77
N GLY A 323 4.65 2.18 22.52
CA GLY A 323 5.45 1.71 21.39
C GLY A 323 6.19 2.86 20.70
N VAL A 324 7.15 2.51 19.88
CA VAL A 324 7.90 3.40 19.00
C VAL A 324 7.99 2.79 17.61
N ALA A 325 7.84 3.64 16.60
CA ALA A 325 8.05 3.28 15.19
C ALA A 325 8.73 4.47 14.47
N SER A 326 9.41 4.21 13.35
CA SER A 326 10.13 5.24 12.60
C SER A 326 9.90 5.20 11.08
#